data_cca67031f5db481fe7fe990404e0af25
#
_entry.id   cca67031f5db481fe7fe990404e0af25
#
_cell.length_a   1.000
_cell.length_b   1.000
_cell.length_c   1.000
_cell.angle_alpha   90.00
_cell.angle_beta   90.00
_cell.angle_gamma   90.00
#
_symmetry.space_group_name_H-M   'P 1'
#
loop_
_entity.id
_entity.type
_entity.pdbx_description
1 polymer ?
#
loop_
_entity_poly.entity_id
_entity_poly.type
_entity_poly.pdbx_seq_one_letter_code
_entity_poly.pdbx_strand_id
1 'polypeptide(L)'
;MSNTILQNIPVGQKVGIAFSGGLDTSAALLWMQKKGALPYAYTANLGQPDESDYDEIPRKALSYGADLARLIECRPQLVAEGIAAIQSGAFHISTAGATYFNTTPLGRAVTGTALVVAMREDDVNIWGDGSTYKGNDIERF
;
A
#
# COMPACT_ATOMS: atom_id res chain seq x y z
N MET A 1 14.50 -4.70 11.62
CA MET A 1 14.32 -5.23 10.25
C MET A 1 15.50 -4.76 9.40
N SER A 2 16.08 -5.63 8.62
CA SER A 2 17.15 -5.26 7.67
C SER A 2 16.52 -4.53 6.50
N ASN A 3 16.92 -3.29 6.22
CA ASN A 3 16.49 -2.54 5.03
C ASN A 3 17.24 -3.03 3.78
N THR A 4 17.21 -4.33 3.53
CA THR A 4 17.92 -4.92 2.40
C THR A 4 16.98 -5.03 1.21
N ILE A 5 17.32 -4.36 0.13
CA ILE A 5 16.63 -4.54 -1.16
C ILE A 5 17.03 -5.89 -1.73
N LEU A 6 16.05 -6.77 -1.92
CA LEU A 6 16.29 -8.09 -2.50
C LEU A 6 16.54 -7.97 -4.00
N GLN A 7 17.61 -8.58 -4.47
CA GLN A 7 17.97 -8.59 -5.89
C GLN A 7 17.28 -9.71 -6.68
N ASN A 8 16.73 -10.70 -5.99
CA ASN A 8 16.03 -11.83 -6.58
C ASN A 8 14.71 -12.07 -5.83
N ILE A 9 13.72 -12.61 -6.54
CA ILE A 9 12.44 -13.00 -5.94
C ILE A 9 12.68 -14.14 -4.94
N PRO A 10 12.18 -14.02 -3.69
CA PRO A 10 12.37 -15.02 -2.66
C PRO A 10 11.41 -16.20 -2.86
N VAL A 11 11.87 -17.23 -3.56
CA VAL A 11 11.07 -18.43 -3.84
C VAL A 11 10.61 -19.11 -2.54
N GLY A 12 9.31 -19.46 -2.47
CA GLY A 12 8.69 -20.13 -1.33
C GLY A 12 8.47 -19.24 -0.10
N GLN A 13 8.74 -17.94 -0.20
CA GLN A 13 8.52 -17.01 0.91
C GLN A 13 7.31 -16.11 0.66
N LYS A 14 6.66 -15.70 1.76
CA LYS A 14 5.56 -14.75 1.74
C LYS A 14 6.09 -13.36 1.39
N VAL A 15 5.48 -12.73 0.39
CA VAL A 15 5.80 -11.35 -0.04
C VAL A 15 4.53 -10.52 0.00
N GLY A 16 4.49 -9.53 0.87
CA GLY A 16 3.39 -8.56 0.94
C GLY A 16 3.48 -7.57 -0.22
N ILE A 17 2.36 -7.26 -0.84
CA ILE A 17 2.26 -6.22 -1.87
C ILE A 17 1.10 -5.28 -1.58
N ALA A 18 1.34 -3.96 -1.69
CA ALA A 18 0.27 -2.97 -1.76
C ALA A 18 -0.48 -3.15 -3.07
N PHE A 19 -1.71 -3.62 -2.99
CA PHE A 19 -2.51 -3.98 -4.17
C PHE A 19 -3.65 -2.99 -4.37
N SER A 20 -3.63 -2.29 -5.50
CA SER A 20 -4.65 -1.30 -5.87
C SER A 20 -5.73 -1.84 -6.80
N GLY A 21 -5.58 -3.07 -7.30
CA GLY A 21 -6.45 -3.61 -8.36
C GLY A 21 -6.12 -3.09 -9.76
N GLY A 22 -5.15 -2.18 -9.89
CA GLY A 22 -4.68 -1.64 -11.18
C GLY A 22 -3.78 -2.62 -11.93
N LEU A 23 -3.46 -2.26 -13.18
CA LEU A 23 -2.68 -3.10 -14.10
C LEU A 23 -1.30 -3.46 -13.54
N ASP A 24 -0.57 -2.46 -13.03
CA ASP A 24 0.83 -2.64 -12.61
C ASP A 24 0.93 -3.58 -11.41
N THR A 25 0.09 -3.39 -10.39
CA THR A 25 0.08 -4.24 -9.20
C THR A 25 -0.43 -5.65 -9.50
N SER A 26 -1.37 -5.79 -10.43
CA SER A 26 -1.84 -7.10 -10.90
C SER A 26 -0.76 -7.86 -11.67
N ALA A 27 -0.02 -7.17 -12.53
CA ALA A 27 1.11 -7.75 -13.26
C ALA A 27 2.25 -8.16 -12.32
N ALA A 28 2.58 -7.30 -11.33
CA ALA A 28 3.60 -7.58 -10.33
C ALA A 28 3.24 -8.82 -9.49
N LEU A 29 1.98 -8.92 -9.05
CA LEU A 29 1.48 -10.05 -8.27
C LEU A 29 1.60 -11.36 -9.06
N LEU A 30 1.08 -11.39 -10.30
CA LEU A 30 1.16 -12.56 -11.17
C LEU A 30 2.62 -12.95 -11.48
N TRP A 31 3.49 -11.95 -11.68
CA TRP A 31 4.91 -12.19 -11.92
C TRP A 31 5.59 -12.82 -10.69
N MET A 32 5.34 -12.31 -9.49
CA MET A 32 5.87 -12.89 -8.24
C MET A 32 5.43 -14.34 -8.06
N GLN A 33 4.16 -14.61 -8.26
CA GLN A 33 3.59 -15.96 -8.18
C GLN A 33 4.26 -16.91 -9.20
N LYS A 34 4.41 -16.48 -10.46
CA LYS A 34 5.09 -17.29 -11.49
C LYS A 34 6.57 -17.54 -11.22
N LYS A 35 7.20 -16.69 -10.43
CA LYS A 35 8.59 -16.85 -9.99
C LYS A 35 8.72 -17.67 -8.72
N GLY A 36 7.60 -18.15 -8.15
CA GLY A 36 7.57 -19.06 -7.01
C GLY A 36 7.55 -18.40 -5.64
N ALA A 37 7.34 -17.09 -5.55
CA ALA A 37 7.00 -16.44 -4.28
C ALA A 37 5.53 -16.73 -3.91
N LEU A 38 5.18 -16.50 -2.64
CA LEU A 38 3.83 -16.57 -2.12
C LEU A 38 3.29 -15.14 -1.92
N PRO A 39 2.56 -14.56 -2.90
CA PRO A 39 2.13 -13.17 -2.80
C PRO A 39 0.96 -12.99 -1.84
N TYR A 40 1.06 -12.03 -0.93
CA TYR A 40 0.03 -11.60 0.01
C TYR A 40 -0.39 -10.18 -0.36
N ALA A 41 -1.61 -10.01 -0.87
CA ALA A 41 -2.11 -8.73 -1.35
C ALA A 41 -2.83 -7.97 -0.24
N TYR A 42 -2.43 -6.71 -0.02
CA TYR A 42 -3.03 -5.83 0.98
C TYR A 42 -3.57 -4.57 0.30
N THR A 43 -4.85 -4.30 0.49
CA THR A 43 -5.54 -3.12 -0.05
C THR A 43 -6.00 -2.24 1.08
N ALA A 44 -5.65 -0.95 1.06
CA ALA A 44 -6.12 0.01 2.04
C ALA A 44 -7.46 0.63 1.60
N ASN A 45 -8.48 0.52 2.45
CA ASN A 45 -9.73 1.25 2.30
C ASN A 45 -9.59 2.60 3.00
N LEU A 46 -9.38 3.65 2.25
CA LEU A 46 -9.35 5.05 2.72
C LEU A 46 -10.65 5.80 2.45
N GLY A 47 -11.66 5.13 1.87
CA GLY A 47 -12.90 5.76 1.43
C GLY A 47 -12.78 6.50 0.09
N GLN A 48 -11.96 6.00 -0.84
CA GLN A 48 -11.78 6.59 -2.16
C GLN A 48 -13.11 6.59 -2.94
N PRO A 49 -13.54 7.72 -3.48
CA PRO A 49 -14.87 7.84 -4.10
C PRO A 49 -14.98 7.17 -5.48
N ASP A 50 -13.88 6.84 -6.10
CA ASP A 50 -13.77 6.20 -7.41
C ASP A 50 -13.89 4.67 -7.36
N GLU A 51 -13.90 4.07 -6.16
CA GLU A 51 -14.09 2.64 -5.99
C GLU A 51 -15.54 2.30 -5.61
N SER A 52 -16.23 1.62 -6.50
CA SER A 52 -17.65 1.25 -6.32
C SER A 52 -17.86 -0.05 -5.54
N ASP A 53 -16.90 -0.97 -5.57
CA ASP A 53 -16.94 -2.26 -4.86
C ASP A 53 -15.55 -2.62 -4.33
N TYR A 54 -15.28 -2.25 -3.09
CA TYR A 54 -14.01 -2.57 -2.41
C TYR A 54 -13.79 -4.08 -2.25
N ASP A 55 -14.85 -4.88 -2.14
CA ASP A 55 -14.74 -6.33 -1.96
C ASP A 55 -14.30 -7.04 -3.25
N GLU A 56 -14.43 -6.38 -4.39
CA GLU A 56 -13.95 -6.91 -5.66
C GLU A 56 -12.41 -6.92 -5.73
N ILE A 57 -11.73 -5.98 -5.08
CA ILE A 57 -10.27 -5.85 -5.16
C ILE A 57 -9.55 -7.08 -4.59
N PRO A 58 -9.85 -7.57 -3.38
CA PRO A 58 -9.27 -8.83 -2.90
C PRO A 58 -9.60 -10.03 -3.79
N ARG A 59 -10.82 -10.10 -4.35
CA ARG A 59 -11.21 -11.17 -5.28
C ARG A 59 -10.36 -11.16 -6.55
N LYS A 60 -10.08 -9.97 -7.11
CA LYS A 60 -9.14 -9.81 -8.22
C LYS A 60 -7.74 -10.29 -7.87
N ALA A 61 -7.22 -9.90 -6.70
CA ALA A 61 -5.90 -10.34 -6.25
C ALA A 61 -5.79 -11.87 -6.20
N LEU A 62 -6.78 -12.55 -5.62
CA LEU A 62 -6.83 -14.01 -5.58
C LEU A 62 -6.88 -14.63 -6.98
N SER A 63 -7.64 -14.03 -7.90
CA SER A 63 -7.72 -14.51 -9.29
C SER A 63 -6.42 -14.38 -10.08
N TYR A 64 -5.56 -13.44 -9.69
CA TYR A 64 -4.22 -13.25 -10.24
C TYR A 64 -3.12 -14.06 -9.50
N GLY A 65 -3.50 -14.89 -8.53
CA GLY A 65 -2.60 -15.84 -7.89
C GLY A 65 -2.02 -15.35 -6.56
N ALA A 66 -2.69 -14.43 -5.86
CA ALA A 66 -2.36 -14.17 -4.47
C ALA A 66 -2.73 -15.37 -3.59
N ASP A 67 -1.85 -15.73 -2.65
CA ASP A 67 -2.13 -16.76 -1.64
C ASP A 67 -3.08 -16.24 -0.56
N LEU A 68 -3.01 -14.93 -0.28
CA LEU A 68 -3.91 -14.22 0.60
C LEU A 68 -4.22 -12.83 0.02
N ALA A 69 -5.45 -12.35 0.21
CA ALA A 69 -5.82 -10.98 -0.11
C ALA A 69 -6.67 -10.38 1.01
N ARG A 70 -6.27 -9.21 1.51
CA ARG A 70 -6.97 -8.50 2.60
C ARG A 70 -7.33 -7.09 2.19
N LEU A 71 -8.56 -6.70 2.53
CA LEU A 71 -8.99 -5.31 2.55
C LEU A 71 -8.82 -4.77 3.97
N ILE A 72 -7.97 -3.76 4.12
CA ILE A 72 -7.63 -3.17 5.41
C ILE A 72 -8.43 -1.89 5.61
N GLU A 73 -9.25 -1.86 6.65
CA GLU A 73 -10.06 -0.69 6.99
C GLU A 73 -9.17 0.41 7.61
N CYS A 74 -8.93 1.47 6.86
CA CYS A 74 -8.05 2.57 7.26
C CYS A 74 -8.80 3.88 7.56
N ARG A 75 -10.11 3.95 7.29
CA ARG A 75 -10.90 5.20 7.45
C ARG A 75 -10.88 5.77 8.87
N PRO A 76 -11.07 4.97 9.93
CA PRO A 76 -11.05 5.52 11.29
C PRO A 76 -9.71 6.17 11.64
N GLN A 77 -8.60 5.52 11.28
CA GLN A 77 -7.27 6.05 11.53
C GLN A 77 -7.00 7.28 10.66
N LEU A 78 -7.39 7.27 9.39
CA LEU A 78 -7.27 8.43 8.50
C LEU A 78 -7.99 9.66 9.07
N VAL A 79 -9.19 9.48 9.63
CA VAL A 79 -9.95 10.55 10.27
C VAL A 79 -9.22 11.08 11.50
N ALA A 80 -8.76 10.19 12.38
CA ALA A 80 -8.07 10.60 13.61
C ALA A 80 -6.77 11.38 13.31
N GLU A 81 -5.93 10.85 12.44
CA GLU A 81 -4.68 11.51 12.02
C GLU A 81 -4.96 12.81 11.25
N GLY A 82 -6.02 12.82 10.42
CA GLY A 82 -6.45 14.02 9.70
C GLY A 82 -6.88 15.15 10.63
N ILE A 83 -7.63 14.85 11.67
CA ILE A 83 -8.03 15.84 12.68
C ILE A 83 -6.78 16.40 13.39
N ALA A 84 -5.86 15.54 13.82
CA ALA A 84 -4.61 15.96 14.46
C ALA A 84 -3.77 16.84 13.54
N ALA A 85 -3.67 16.48 12.26
CA ALA A 85 -2.95 17.26 11.26
C ALA A 85 -3.59 18.64 11.01
N ILE A 86 -4.92 18.73 10.97
CA ILE A 86 -5.64 20.00 10.84
C ILE A 86 -5.38 20.88 12.06
N GLN A 87 -5.48 20.33 13.27
CA GLN A 87 -5.23 21.06 14.50
C GLN A 87 -3.81 21.61 14.61
N SER A 88 -2.84 20.89 14.07
CA SER A 88 -1.43 21.32 14.04
C SER A 88 -1.06 22.25 12.86
N GLY A 89 -1.98 22.49 11.92
CA GLY A 89 -1.72 23.24 10.69
C GLY A 89 -0.82 22.54 9.69
N ALA A 90 -0.65 21.23 9.80
CA ALA A 90 0.31 20.46 9.01
C ALA A 90 0.05 20.43 7.50
N PHE A 91 -1.15 20.76 7.04
CA PHE A 91 -1.50 20.76 5.62
C PHE A 91 -1.15 22.06 4.88
N HIS A 92 -0.75 23.10 5.58
CA HIS A 92 -0.40 24.37 4.98
C HIS A 92 1.02 24.33 4.40
N ILE A 93 1.12 24.05 3.11
CA ILE A 93 2.38 24.09 2.38
C ILE A 93 2.41 25.33 1.53
N SER A 94 3.48 26.14 1.68
CA SER A 94 3.73 27.29 0.82
C SER A 94 4.89 26.98 -0.12
N THR A 95 4.61 26.98 -1.42
CA THR A 95 5.62 26.77 -2.47
C THR A 95 5.51 27.91 -3.48
N ALA A 96 6.62 28.59 -3.72
CA ALA A 96 6.67 29.74 -4.64
C ALA A 96 5.62 30.82 -4.36
N GLY A 97 5.30 31.07 -3.09
CA GLY A 97 4.30 32.06 -2.69
C GLY A 97 2.84 31.64 -2.77
N ALA A 98 2.56 30.45 -3.23
CA ALA A 98 1.20 29.85 -3.22
C ALA A 98 1.06 28.85 -2.08
N THR A 99 -0.02 28.99 -1.30
CA THR A 99 -0.37 28.02 -0.26
C THR A 99 -1.38 27.02 -0.81
N TYR A 100 -1.13 25.74 -0.62
CA TYR A 100 -2.06 24.68 -1.01
C TYR A 100 -2.15 23.59 0.06
N PHE A 101 -3.27 22.86 0.05
CA PHE A 101 -3.49 21.70 0.89
C PHE A 101 -2.87 20.44 0.27
N ASN A 102 -1.96 19.78 0.99
CA ASN A 102 -1.39 18.51 0.55
C ASN A 102 -1.70 17.41 1.57
N THR A 103 -2.71 16.60 1.26
CA THR A 103 -3.14 15.47 2.10
C THR A 103 -2.48 14.14 1.74
N THR A 104 -1.76 14.09 0.64
CA THR A 104 -1.11 12.85 0.15
C THR A 104 -0.15 12.22 1.17
N PRO A 105 0.71 12.97 1.91
CA PRO A 105 1.57 12.37 2.92
C PRO A 105 0.81 11.69 4.04
N LEU A 106 -0.34 12.25 4.45
CA LEU A 106 -1.20 11.64 5.48
C LEU A 106 -1.74 10.29 5.02
N GLY A 107 -2.32 10.23 3.81
CA GLY A 107 -2.84 8.99 3.25
C GLY A 107 -1.79 7.89 3.17
N ARG A 108 -0.56 8.24 2.74
CA ARG A 108 0.57 7.30 2.67
C ARG A 108 1.00 6.81 4.06
N ALA A 109 1.11 7.69 5.04
CA ALA A 109 1.49 7.31 6.40
C ALA A 109 0.47 6.34 7.02
N VAL A 110 -0.82 6.62 6.88
CA VAL A 110 -1.89 5.76 7.36
C VAL A 110 -1.87 4.41 6.65
N THR A 111 -1.80 4.42 5.31
CA THR A 111 -1.72 3.19 4.50
C THR A 111 -0.51 2.35 4.88
N GLY A 112 0.69 2.91 4.85
CA GLY A 112 1.92 2.18 5.15
C GLY A 112 1.90 1.56 6.54
N THR A 113 1.46 2.32 7.55
CA THR A 113 1.34 1.80 8.92
C THR A 113 0.34 0.65 9.01
N ALA A 114 -0.85 0.81 8.44
CA ALA A 114 -1.90 -0.20 8.51
C ALA A 114 -1.52 -1.49 7.77
N LEU A 115 -0.89 -1.38 6.60
CA LEU A 115 -0.44 -2.54 5.84
C LEU A 115 0.70 -3.28 6.55
N VAL A 116 1.66 -2.58 7.17
CA VAL A 116 2.72 -3.22 7.97
C VAL A 116 2.15 -3.96 9.19
N VAL A 117 1.12 -3.41 9.84
CA VAL A 117 0.43 -4.11 10.93
C VAL A 117 -0.21 -5.40 10.42
N ALA A 118 -0.96 -5.34 9.32
CA ALA A 118 -1.58 -6.50 8.70
C ALA A 118 -0.55 -7.56 8.27
N MET A 119 0.58 -7.14 7.69
CA MET A 119 1.68 -8.03 7.34
C MET A 119 2.25 -8.77 8.57
N ARG A 120 2.39 -8.07 9.71
CA ARG A 120 2.86 -8.70 10.95
C ARG A 120 1.88 -9.75 11.49
N GLU A 121 0.58 -9.47 11.40
CA GLU A 121 -0.47 -10.43 11.77
C GLU A 121 -0.40 -11.71 10.94
N ASP A 122 -0.04 -11.59 9.66
CA ASP A 122 0.04 -12.69 8.72
C ASP A 122 1.45 -13.35 8.66
N ASP A 123 2.39 -12.88 9.50
CA ASP A 123 3.81 -13.31 9.50
C ASP A 123 4.47 -13.11 8.12
N VAL A 124 4.25 -11.93 7.52
CA VAL A 124 4.85 -11.51 6.26
C VAL A 124 5.95 -10.48 6.54
N ASN A 125 7.20 -10.80 6.18
CA ASN A 125 8.37 -10.01 6.52
C ASN A 125 9.07 -9.38 5.31
N ILE A 126 8.56 -9.63 4.10
CA ILE A 126 9.10 -9.11 2.84
C ILE A 126 8.03 -8.25 2.20
N TRP A 127 8.38 -7.00 1.88
CA TRP A 127 7.50 -6.04 1.24
C TRP A 127 7.87 -5.87 -0.23
N GLY A 128 6.85 -5.78 -1.07
CA GLY A 128 6.94 -5.36 -2.45
C GLY A 128 5.88 -4.30 -2.76
N ASP A 129 6.18 -3.39 -3.62
CA ASP A 129 5.24 -2.40 -4.14
C ASP A 129 5.34 -2.25 -5.65
N GLY A 130 4.36 -1.58 -6.24
CA GLY A 130 4.30 -1.29 -7.67
C GLY A 130 4.90 0.06 -8.06
N SER A 131 5.72 0.67 -7.20
CA SER A 131 6.32 1.98 -7.47
C SER A 131 7.26 1.94 -8.66
N THR A 132 7.22 2.99 -9.46
CA THR A 132 8.12 3.13 -10.60
C THR A 132 9.48 3.67 -10.15
N TYR A 133 10.56 3.20 -10.76
CA TYR A 133 11.95 3.53 -10.42
C TYR A 133 12.27 5.04 -10.28
N LYS A 134 11.49 5.91 -10.92
CA LYS A 134 11.65 7.37 -10.83
C LYS A 134 10.47 8.06 -10.12
N GLY A 135 9.55 7.30 -9.54
CA GLY A 135 8.41 7.84 -8.81
C GLY A 135 8.78 8.29 -7.40
N ASN A 136 8.06 9.28 -6.90
CA ASN A 136 8.21 9.78 -5.53
C ASN A 136 7.91 8.73 -4.45
N ASP A 137 7.35 7.59 -4.80
CA ASP A 137 6.89 6.59 -3.85
C ASP A 137 7.99 5.62 -3.43
N ILE A 138 9.08 5.46 -4.21
CA ILE A 138 10.23 4.61 -3.86
C ILE A 138 10.87 5.00 -2.51
N GLU A 139 10.85 6.28 -2.15
CA GLU A 139 11.43 6.76 -0.89
C GLU A 139 10.39 6.88 0.25
N ARG A 140 9.10 6.63 -0.04
CA ARG A 140 8.00 6.94 0.87
C ARG A 140 7.26 5.71 1.41
N PHE A 141 7.55 4.53 0.84
CA PHE A 141 7.05 3.22 1.29
C PHE A 141 8.21 2.27 1.71
#